data_59af528f6f2f81bd7748bf356d93a54d
#
_entry.id   59af528f6f2f81bd7748bf356d93a54d
#
_cell.length_a   1.000
_cell.length_b   1.000
_cell.length_c   1.000
_cell.angle_alpha   90.00
_cell.angle_beta   90.00
_cell.angle_gamma   90.00
#
_symmetry.space_group_name_H-M   'P 1'
#
loop_
_entity.id
_entity.type
_entity.pdbx_description
1 polymer ?
#
loop_
_entity_poly.entity_id
_entity_poly.type
_entity_poly.pdbx_seq_one_letter_code
_entity_poly.pdbx_strand_id
1 'polypeptide(L)'
;TIASVAEQWLPRIISRFRQDYPNIDYELLIGDYGEIEQWINDGRVDCGFICSPVMSDLDVTILERDELLAVLPKGHPLAELPAVPIEELCKGPFMLLERGARGEVSDLFEKRGLTPDIQFKTLDDYAVMSMVECGLGLAILPGLILRRISYDVELRSLAEPAFRDICFVTRNHETAPLAVKRFVDYLKYRNPVQ
;
A
#
# COMPACT_ATOMS: atom_id res chain seq x y z
N THR A 1 -8.34 0.26 -6.95
CA THR A 1 -6.94 0.00 -6.57
C THR A 1 -6.55 0.79 -5.34
N ILE A 2 -5.52 0.35 -4.61
CA ILE A 2 -4.87 1.12 -3.54
C ILE A 2 -3.94 2.19 -4.09
N ALA A 3 -3.71 3.28 -3.34
CA ALA A 3 -2.96 4.45 -3.79
C ALA A 3 -1.52 4.10 -4.21
N SER A 4 -0.80 3.31 -3.42
CA SER A 4 0.60 2.93 -3.72
C SER A 4 0.75 2.21 -5.07
N VAL A 5 -0.20 1.35 -5.44
CA VAL A 5 -0.22 0.68 -6.75
C VAL A 5 -0.59 1.65 -7.85
N ALA A 6 -1.59 2.54 -7.61
CA ALA A 6 -2.01 3.55 -8.57
C ALA A 6 -0.84 4.43 -9.02
N GLU A 7 0.07 4.75 -8.11
CA GLU A 7 1.20 5.64 -8.38
C GLU A 7 2.44 4.92 -8.89
N GLN A 8 2.78 3.78 -8.28
CA GLN A 8 4.08 3.16 -8.53
C GLN A 8 4.04 2.14 -9.67
N TRP A 9 2.93 1.44 -9.86
CA TRP A 9 2.82 0.34 -10.81
C TRP A 9 1.97 0.64 -12.04
N LEU A 10 0.73 1.12 -11.83
CA LEU A 10 -0.25 1.27 -12.90
C LEU A 10 0.19 2.17 -14.05
N PRO A 11 0.88 3.30 -13.85
CA PRO A 11 1.29 4.14 -14.97
C PRO A 11 2.17 3.40 -15.98
N ARG A 12 3.07 2.53 -15.52
CA ARG A 12 3.95 1.73 -16.38
C ARG A 12 3.21 0.58 -17.04
N ILE A 13 2.41 -0.15 -16.26
CA ILE A 13 1.61 -1.26 -16.77
C ILE A 13 0.67 -0.75 -17.87
N ILE A 14 -0.08 0.32 -17.59
CA ILE A 14 -1.05 0.91 -18.54
C ILE A 14 -0.33 1.47 -19.75
N SER A 15 0.77 2.19 -19.57
CA SER A 15 1.55 2.72 -20.69
C SER A 15 1.98 1.62 -21.66
N ARG A 16 2.43 0.46 -21.15
CA ARG A 16 2.83 -0.67 -21.98
C ARG A 16 1.62 -1.37 -22.61
N PHE A 17 0.58 -1.62 -21.83
CA PHE A 17 -0.63 -2.27 -22.28
C PHE A 17 -1.32 -1.48 -23.38
N ARG A 18 -1.38 -0.15 -23.28
CA ARG A 18 -2.01 0.74 -24.26
C ARG A 18 -1.30 0.75 -25.62
N GLN A 19 0.01 0.45 -25.66
CA GLN A 19 0.73 0.34 -26.95
C GLN A 19 0.21 -0.82 -27.78
N ASP A 20 -0.12 -1.94 -27.12
CA ASP A 20 -0.57 -3.16 -27.79
C ASP A 20 -2.12 -3.20 -27.93
N TYR A 21 -2.84 -2.47 -27.07
CA TYR A 21 -4.31 -2.42 -27.01
C TYR A 21 -4.82 -0.97 -26.95
N PRO A 22 -4.64 -0.17 -28.03
CA PRO A 22 -4.94 1.28 -28.01
C PRO A 22 -6.43 1.63 -27.90
N ASN A 23 -7.32 0.68 -28.17
CA ASN A 23 -8.77 0.88 -28.15
C ASN A 23 -9.45 0.45 -26.85
N ILE A 24 -8.66 0.13 -25.80
CA ILE A 24 -9.20 -0.18 -24.47
C ILE A 24 -9.18 1.09 -23.62
N ASP A 25 -10.34 1.47 -23.12
CA ASP A 25 -10.50 2.57 -22.17
C ASP A 25 -10.30 2.10 -20.73
N TYR A 26 -9.93 3.03 -19.87
CA TYR A 26 -9.65 2.76 -18.46
C TYR A 26 -10.40 3.73 -17.57
N GLU A 27 -10.99 3.21 -16.54
CA GLU A 27 -11.43 3.97 -15.37
C GLU A 27 -10.65 3.50 -14.16
N LEU A 28 -10.03 4.43 -13.42
CA LEU A 28 -9.24 4.12 -12.24
C LEU A 28 -9.95 4.63 -10.99
N LEU A 29 -10.39 3.70 -10.16
CA LEU A 29 -10.99 4.00 -8.86
C LEU A 29 -9.97 3.69 -7.75
N ILE A 30 -9.80 4.63 -6.81
CA ILE A 30 -8.96 4.46 -5.61
C ILE A 30 -9.89 4.32 -4.42
N GLY A 31 -9.64 3.32 -3.58
CA GLY A 31 -10.44 3.04 -2.39
C GLY A 31 -9.68 2.20 -1.37
N ASP A 32 -10.33 1.90 -0.26
CA ASP A 32 -9.84 0.95 0.72
C ASP A 32 -10.07 -0.52 0.26
N TYR A 33 -9.54 -1.46 1.03
CA TYR A 33 -9.62 -2.88 0.66
C TYR A 33 -11.06 -3.39 0.59
N GLY A 34 -11.91 -2.98 1.55
CA GLY A 34 -13.31 -3.38 1.60
C GLY A 34 -14.13 -2.80 0.45
N GLU A 35 -13.91 -1.52 0.15
CA GLU A 35 -14.54 -0.86 -0.99
C GLU A 35 -14.18 -1.53 -2.32
N ILE A 36 -12.90 -1.84 -2.51
CA ILE A 36 -12.41 -2.48 -3.74
C ILE A 36 -13.00 -3.89 -3.88
N GLU A 37 -13.01 -4.69 -2.80
CA GLU A 37 -13.65 -6.00 -2.80
C GLU A 37 -15.14 -5.91 -3.16
N GLN A 38 -15.85 -4.94 -2.57
CA GLN A 38 -17.26 -4.69 -2.86
C GLN A 38 -17.46 -4.30 -4.33
N TRP A 39 -16.67 -3.37 -4.87
CA TRP A 39 -16.79 -2.94 -6.27
C TRP A 39 -16.58 -4.08 -7.26
N ILE A 40 -15.68 -5.03 -6.95
CA ILE A 40 -15.45 -6.22 -7.77
C ILE A 40 -16.67 -7.16 -7.68
N ASN A 41 -17.18 -7.41 -6.48
CA ASN A 41 -18.35 -8.25 -6.27
C ASN A 41 -19.60 -7.70 -6.95
N ASP A 42 -19.81 -6.39 -6.89
CA ASP A 42 -20.94 -5.71 -7.52
C ASP A 42 -20.77 -5.54 -9.04
N GLY A 43 -19.59 -5.87 -9.59
CA GLY A 43 -19.28 -5.68 -11.01
C GLY A 43 -19.11 -4.23 -11.42
N ARG A 44 -18.87 -3.33 -10.47
CA ARG A 44 -18.55 -1.93 -10.71
C ARG A 44 -17.16 -1.76 -11.34
N VAL A 45 -16.23 -2.65 -10.99
CA VAL A 45 -14.89 -2.75 -11.58
C VAL A 45 -14.61 -4.19 -12.01
N ASP A 46 -13.80 -4.36 -13.03
CA ASP A 46 -13.48 -5.67 -13.61
C ASP A 46 -12.37 -6.40 -12.81
N CYS A 47 -11.45 -5.65 -12.21
CA CYS A 47 -10.33 -6.16 -11.44
C CYS A 47 -9.82 -5.11 -10.45
N GLY A 48 -8.97 -5.55 -9.50
CA GLY A 48 -8.44 -4.66 -8.48
C GLY A 48 -7.07 -5.06 -7.97
N PHE A 49 -6.49 -4.15 -7.16
CA PHE A 49 -5.29 -4.42 -6.37
C PHE A 49 -5.59 -4.08 -4.93
N ILE A 50 -5.39 -5.06 -4.05
CA ILE A 50 -5.58 -4.94 -2.60
C ILE A 50 -4.47 -5.68 -1.88
N CYS A 51 -4.47 -5.68 -0.55
CA CYS A 51 -3.57 -6.52 0.23
C CYS A 51 -4.31 -7.69 0.87
N SER A 52 -3.62 -8.82 1.01
CA SER A 52 -4.14 -9.97 1.74
C SER A 52 -4.23 -9.68 3.26
N PRO A 53 -5.11 -10.36 4.00
CA PRO A 53 -6.08 -11.37 3.53
C PRO A 53 -7.25 -10.74 2.77
N VAL A 54 -7.71 -11.40 1.70
CA VAL A 54 -8.92 -11.05 0.95
C VAL A 54 -10.11 -11.72 1.66
N MET A 55 -11.15 -10.95 1.95
CA MET A 55 -12.29 -11.42 2.75
C MET A 55 -13.43 -11.97 1.90
N SER A 56 -13.50 -11.56 0.64
CA SER A 56 -14.49 -12.03 -0.33
C SER A 56 -13.98 -13.26 -1.09
N ASP A 57 -14.91 -14.03 -1.66
CA ASP A 57 -14.59 -15.16 -2.55
C ASP A 57 -14.20 -14.63 -3.94
N LEU A 58 -12.94 -14.18 -4.05
CA LEU A 58 -12.35 -13.64 -5.26
C LEU A 58 -11.14 -14.48 -5.69
N ASP A 59 -10.85 -14.51 -6.98
CA ASP A 59 -9.60 -15.06 -7.47
C ASP A 59 -8.44 -14.09 -7.15
N VAL A 60 -7.45 -14.61 -6.42
CA VAL A 60 -6.35 -13.83 -5.85
C VAL A 60 -5.01 -14.29 -6.43
N THR A 61 -4.24 -13.35 -6.95
CA THR A 61 -2.86 -13.58 -7.37
C THR A 61 -1.93 -12.66 -6.56
N ILE A 62 -1.08 -13.24 -5.70
CA ILE A 62 -0.07 -12.47 -4.96
C ILE A 62 1.01 -11.99 -5.94
N LEU A 63 1.29 -10.70 -5.93
CA LEU A 63 2.23 -10.05 -6.85
C LEU A 63 3.56 -9.69 -6.20
N GLU A 64 3.52 -9.14 -5.00
CA GLU A 64 4.71 -8.63 -4.31
C GLU A 64 4.46 -8.56 -2.80
N ARG A 65 5.52 -8.85 -2.06
CA ARG A 65 5.57 -8.65 -0.62
C ARG A 65 6.21 -7.31 -0.34
N ASP A 66 5.45 -6.40 0.28
CA ASP A 66 5.81 -5.01 0.52
C ASP A 66 6.11 -4.79 2.01
N GLU A 67 7.31 -4.31 2.32
CA GLU A 67 7.77 -4.09 3.69
C GLU A 67 7.11 -2.86 4.29
N LEU A 68 6.75 -2.93 5.57
CA LEU A 68 6.33 -1.78 6.37
C LEU A 68 7.56 -1.13 7.01
N LEU A 69 7.78 0.16 6.73
CA LEU A 69 8.95 0.91 7.17
C LEU A 69 8.56 1.96 8.20
N ALA A 70 9.42 2.18 9.20
CA ALA A 70 9.34 3.34 10.05
C ALA A 70 9.68 4.60 9.24
N VAL A 71 8.86 5.63 9.39
CA VAL A 71 9.02 6.96 8.79
C VAL A 71 9.25 7.95 9.91
N LEU A 72 10.40 8.59 9.90
CA LEU A 72 10.92 9.42 10.98
C LEU A 72 11.24 10.82 10.45
N PRO A 73 11.11 11.88 11.26
CA PRO A 73 11.64 13.19 10.91
C PRO A 73 13.16 13.12 10.68
N LYS A 74 13.67 13.98 9.81
CA LYS A 74 15.11 14.09 9.58
C LYS A 74 15.88 14.36 10.87
N GLY A 75 16.97 13.62 11.08
CA GLY A 75 17.80 13.73 12.26
C GLY A 75 17.17 13.19 13.55
N HIS A 76 16.09 12.44 13.47
CA HIS A 76 15.49 11.78 14.64
C HIS A 76 16.45 10.71 15.20
N PRO A 77 16.64 10.60 16.54
CA PRO A 77 17.60 9.64 17.14
C PRO A 77 17.41 8.19 16.71
N LEU A 78 16.17 7.76 16.48
CA LEU A 78 15.88 6.40 15.99
C LEU A 78 16.41 6.14 14.57
N ALA A 79 16.71 7.18 13.81
CA ALA A 79 17.29 7.04 12.48
C ALA A 79 18.79 6.64 12.51
N GLU A 80 19.46 6.73 13.66
CA GLU A 80 20.81 6.23 13.86
C GLU A 80 20.85 4.71 14.05
N LEU A 81 19.71 4.09 14.35
CA LEU A 81 19.61 2.65 14.52
C LEU A 81 19.59 1.94 13.15
N PRO A 82 20.21 0.76 13.06
CA PRO A 82 20.14 -0.05 11.83
C PRO A 82 18.71 -0.53 11.51
N ALA A 83 17.89 -0.72 12.53
CA ALA A 83 16.46 -1.03 12.45
C ALA A 83 15.77 -0.52 13.73
N VAL A 84 14.51 -0.11 13.60
CA VAL A 84 13.75 0.52 14.68
C VAL A 84 12.90 -0.52 15.42
N PRO A 85 13.08 -0.73 16.73
CA PRO A 85 12.14 -1.51 17.54
C PRO A 85 10.77 -0.81 17.54
N ILE A 86 9.70 -1.58 17.32
CA ILE A 86 8.34 -1.01 17.20
C ILE A 86 7.90 -0.33 18.52
N GLU A 87 8.40 -0.81 19.66
CA GLU A 87 8.14 -0.27 20.99
C GLU A 87 8.64 1.18 21.12
N GLU A 88 9.72 1.52 20.43
CA GLU A 88 10.27 2.88 20.44
C GLU A 88 9.32 3.87 19.75
N LEU A 89 8.57 3.41 18.74
CA LEU A 89 7.57 4.23 18.05
C LEU A 89 6.36 4.55 18.93
N CYS A 90 6.13 3.79 20.00
CA CYS A 90 5.07 4.06 20.98
C CYS A 90 5.43 5.13 22.01
N LYS A 91 6.70 5.56 22.09
CA LYS A 91 7.17 6.51 23.11
C LYS A 91 6.97 7.98 22.72
N GLY A 92 6.56 8.24 21.49
CA GLY A 92 6.30 9.58 20.96
C GLY A 92 4.99 9.67 20.22
N PRO A 93 4.64 10.88 19.74
CA PRO A 93 3.45 11.09 18.96
C PRO A 93 3.50 10.26 17.68
N PHE A 94 2.38 9.58 17.37
CA PHE A 94 2.28 8.68 16.23
C PHE A 94 1.20 9.13 15.25
N MET A 95 1.54 9.12 13.95
CA MET A 95 0.63 9.39 12.84
C MET A 95 0.16 8.06 12.27
N LEU A 96 -1.11 7.75 12.44
CA LEU A 96 -1.69 6.49 11.97
C LEU A 96 -2.32 6.65 10.59
N LEU A 97 -1.78 5.92 9.61
CA LEU A 97 -2.47 5.69 8.35
C LEU A 97 -3.41 4.51 8.52
N GLU A 98 -4.72 4.74 8.39
CA GLU A 98 -5.69 3.66 8.48
C GLU A 98 -6.85 3.90 7.52
N ARG A 99 -7.13 2.91 6.67
CA ARG A 99 -8.18 2.93 5.66
C ARG A 99 -9.17 1.80 5.93
N GLY A 100 -10.42 2.19 6.21
CA GLY A 100 -11.48 1.22 6.47
C GLY A 100 -11.34 0.49 7.80
N ALA A 101 -11.89 -0.73 7.87
CA ALA A 101 -11.95 -1.53 9.08
C ALA A 101 -10.69 -2.39 9.33
N ARG A 102 -9.75 -2.41 8.38
CA ARG A 102 -8.51 -3.18 8.46
C ARG A 102 -7.31 -2.26 8.29
N GLY A 103 -6.44 -2.28 9.28
CA GLY A 103 -5.22 -1.49 9.26
C GLY A 103 -4.01 -2.34 9.57
N GLU A 104 -3.10 -2.55 8.61
CA GLU A 104 -1.87 -3.35 8.81
C GLU A 104 -1.06 -2.85 10.00
N VAL A 105 -1.01 -1.53 10.19
CA VAL A 105 -0.25 -0.90 11.28
C VAL A 105 -0.95 -1.08 12.62
N SER A 106 -2.27 -0.92 12.67
CA SER A 106 -3.06 -1.17 13.89
C SER A 106 -2.94 -2.63 14.33
N ASP A 107 -3.10 -3.56 13.39
CA ASP A 107 -2.93 -5.01 13.63
C ASP A 107 -1.51 -5.35 14.12
N LEU A 108 -0.50 -4.64 13.60
CA LEU A 108 0.89 -4.85 13.99
C LEU A 108 1.13 -4.47 15.46
N PHE A 109 0.55 -3.37 15.93
CA PHE A 109 0.60 -2.97 17.34
C PHE A 109 -0.23 -3.91 18.23
N GLU A 110 -1.45 -4.23 17.81
CA GLU A 110 -2.36 -5.10 18.58
C GLU A 110 -1.76 -6.49 18.81
N LYS A 111 -1.20 -7.13 17.79
CA LYS A 111 -0.54 -8.44 17.89
C LYS A 111 0.63 -8.46 18.88
N ARG A 112 1.21 -7.30 19.17
CA ARG A 112 2.31 -7.14 20.14
C ARG A 112 1.87 -6.60 21.49
N GLY A 113 0.57 -6.34 21.67
CA GLY A 113 0.03 -5.73 22.90
C GLY A 113 0.55 -4.31 23.14
N LEU A 114 0.88 -3.58 22.05
CA LEU A 114 1.40 -2.23 22.12
C LEU A 114 0.29 -1.20 21.84
N THR A 115 0.40 -0.04 22.49
CA THR A 115 -0.55 1.07 22.32
C THR A 115 0.25 2.32 21.97
N PRO A 116 0.31 2.73 20.69
CA PRO A 116 0.97 3.96 20.29
C PRO A 116 0.17 5.19 20.74
N ASP A 117 0.87 6.32 20.96
CA ASP A 117 0.26 7.62 21.24
C ASP A 117 -0.23 8.26 19.92
N ILE A 118 -1.42 7.85 19.45
CA ILE A 118 -1.98 8.31 18.19
C ILE A 118 -2.44 9.75 18.32
N GLN A 119 -1.72 10.69 17.71
CA GLN A 119 -2.08 12.11 17.67
C GLN A 119 -2.95 12.45 16.45
N PHE A 120 -2.72 11.78 15.31
CA PHE A 120 -3.48 11.97 14.09
C PHE A 120 -3.78 10.63 13.45
N LYS A 121 -5.00 10.55 12.87
CA LYS A 121 -5.44 9.42 12.04
C LYS A 121 -5.92 9.97 10.70
N THR A 122 -5.42 9.42 9.61
CA THR A 122 -5.76 9.86 8.26
C THR A 122 -5.81 8.68 7.28
N LEU A 123 -6.44 8.93 6.12
CA LEU A 123 -6.51 8.00 4.99
C LEU A 123 -5.44 8.28 3.92
N ASP A 124 -4.69 9.37 4.08
CA ASP A 124 -3.79 9.92 3.05
C ASP A 124 -2.33 9.72 3.45
N ASP A 125 -1.61 8.90 2.67
CA ASP A 125 -0.19 8.60 2.86
C ASP A 125 0.68 9.88 2.79
N TYR A 126 0.34 10.81 1.90
CA TYR A 126 1.09 12.07 1.72
C TYR A 126 0.91 13.02 2.89
N ALA A 127 -0.31 13.07 3.45
CA ALA A 127 -0.56 13.85 4.66
C ALA A 127 0.27 13.32 5.83
N VAL A 128 0.39 11.98 5.98
CA VAL A 128 1.27 11.39 7.00
C VAL A 128 2.72 11.80 6.78
N MET A 129 3.24 11.65 5.55
CA MET A 129 4.64 12.00 5.25
C MET A 129 4.92 13.48 5.51
N SER A 130 4.02 14.38 5.12
CA SER A 130 4.15 15.80 5.37
C SER A 130 4.15 16.16 6.87
N MET A 131 3.30 15.49 7.65
CA MET A 131 3.26 15.69 9.11
C MET A 131 4.54 15.19 9.78
N VAL A 132 5.07 14.05 9.34
CA VAL A 132 6.35 13.52 9.83
C VAL A 132 7.50 14.45 9.47
N GLU A 133 7.58 14.95 8.23
CA GLU A 133 8.56 15.94 7.79
C GLU A 133 8.55 17.20 8.66
N CYS A 134 7.36 17.65 9.07
CA CYS A 134 7.20 18.78 9.98
C CYS A 134 7.51 18.45 11.46
N GLY A 135 7.92 17.23 11.78
CA GLY A 135 8.27 16.82 13.15
C GLY A 135 7.08 16.61 14.08
N LEU A 136 5.87 16.44 13.53
CA LEU A 136 4.66 16.26 14.33
C LEU A 136 4.55 14.87 14.95
N GLY A 137 5.32 13.90 14.47
CA GLY A 137 5.36 12.55 15.03
C GLY A 137 6.05 11.54 14.13
N LEU A 138 5.89 10.29 14.49
CA LEU A 138 6.45 9.13 13.81
C LEU A 138 5.34 8.38 13.08
N ALA A 139 5.69 7.58 12.07
CA ALA A 139 4.72 6.75 11.36
C ALA A 139 5.32 5.41 10.94
N ILE A 140 4.45 4.49 10.54
CA ILE A 140 4.80 3.30 9.76
C ILE A 140 4.02 3.37 8.46
N LEU A 141 4.72 3.29 7.34
CA LEU A 141 4.12 3.30 6.00
C LEU A 141 4.65 2.14 5.15
N PRO A 142 3.87 1.68 4.16
CA PRO A 142 4.32 0.66 3.21
C PRO A 142 5.46 1.17 2.31
N GLY A 143 6.45 0.32 2.07
CA GLY A 143 7.62 0.66 1.27
C GLY A 143 7.30 1.04 -0.17
N LEU A 144 6.24 0.46 -0.75
CA LEU A 144 5.86 0.77 -2.14
C LEU A 144 5.54 2.25 -2.34
N ILE A 145 4.77 2.90 -1.42
CA ILE A 145 4.44 4.33 -1.53
C ILE A 145 5.67 5.21 -1.29
N LEU A 146 6.67 4.70 -0.58
CA LEU A 146 7.88 5.42 -0.22
C LEU A 146 8.98 5.39 -1.30
N ARG A 147 8.78 4.68 -2.43
CA ARG A 147 9.81 4.51 -3.47
C ARG A 147 10.20 5.81 -4.19
N ARG A 148 9.33 6.81 -4.25
CA ARG A 148 9.53 8.06 -5.02
C ARG A 148 8.99 9.26 -4.29
N ILE A 149 9.38 9.41 -3.03
CA ILE A 149 8.96 10.54 -2.22
C ILE A 149 9.90 11.73 -2.37
N SER A 150 9.35 12.94 -2.25
CA SER A 150 10.08 14.20 -2.19
C SER A 150 10.17 14.78 -0.77
N TYR A 151 9.60 14.09 0.21
CA TYR A 151 9.62 14.51 1.61
C TYR A 151 10.97 14.25 2.26
N ASP A 152 11.44 15.20 3.09
CA ASP A 152 12.70 15.09 3.82
C ASP A 152 12.51 14.30 5.12
N VAL A 153 12.34 13.00 4.98
CA VAL A 153 12.11 12.03 6.06
C VAL A 153 13.16 10.92 6.03
N GLU A 154 13.39 10.29 7.18
CA GLU A 154 14.26 9.13 7.31
C GLU A 154 13.43 7.84 7.31
N LEU A 155 13.87 6.86 6.52
CA LEU A 155 13.23 5.55 6.41
C LEU A 155 14.10 4.48 7.05
N ARG A 156 13.52 3.65 7.89
CA ARG A 156 14.23 2.52 8.53
C ARG A 156 13.33 1.28 8.53
N SER A 157 13.94 0.12 8.35
CA SER A 157 13.26 -1.15 8.60
C SER A 157 12.89 -1.27 10.08
N LEU A 158 11.84 -1.99 10.38
CA LEU A 158 11.51 -2.39 11.75
C LEU A 158 12.48 -3.49 12.19
N ALA A 159 12.86 -3.51 13.47
CA ALA A 159 13.73 -4.55 14.04
C ALA A 159 13.14 -5.95 13.87
N GLU A 160 11.83 -6.07 13.96
CA GLU A 160 11.06 -7.22 13.52
C GLU A 160 10.32 -6.85 12.22
N PRO A 161 10.86 -7.24 11.06
CA PRO A 161 10.28 -6.83 9.78
C PRO A 161 8.82 -7.24 9.65
N ALA A 162 7.98 -6.31 9.22
CA ALA A 162 6.58 -6.53 8.95
C ALA A 162 6.28 -6.27 7.46
N PHE A 163 5.32 -7.01 6.93
CA PHE A 163 5.03 -6.99 5.49
C PHE A 163 3.52 -7.02 5.25
N ARG A 164 3.13 -6.54 4.08
CA ARG A 164 1.83 -6.80 3.46
C ARG A 164 2.05 -7.47 2.10
N ASP A 165 1.15 -8.35 1.71
CA ASP A 165 1.20 -8.99 0.39
C ASP A 165 0.22 -8.30 -0.55
N ILE A 166 0.74 -7.64 -1.59
CA ILE A 166 -0.05 -6.96 -2.60
C ILE A 166 -0.54 -7.98 -3.61
N CYS A 167 -1.85 -8.00 -3.82
CA CYS A 167 -2.54 -8.95 -4.68
C CYS A 167 -3.25 -8.26 -5.84
N PHE A 168 -3.28 -8.93 -6.98
CA PHE A 168 -4.25 -8.68 -8.03
C PHE A 168 -5.47 -9.56 -7.80
N VAL A 169 -6.66 -8.99 -7.92
CA VAL A 169 -7.92 -9.69 -7.64
C VAL A 169 -8.93 -9.47 -8.76
N THR A 170 -9.70 -10.53 -9.04
CA THR A 170 -10.85 -10.53 -9.94
C THR A 170 -11.97 -11.35 -9.33
N ARG A 171 -13.22 -11.15 -9.80
CA ARG A 171 -14.33 -11.98 -9.33
C ARG A 171 -14.12 -13.45 -9.69
N ASN A 172 -13.76 -13.69 -10.95
CA ASN A 172 -13.43 -15.03 -11.44
C ASN A 172 -12.59 -14.88 -12.72
N HIS A 173 -11.40 -15.45 -12.73
CA HIS A 173 -10.45 -15.31 -13.82
C HIS A 173 -10.94 -15.96 -15.14
N GLU A 174 -11.67 -17.09 -15.03
CA GLU A 174 -12.16 -17.82 -16.20
C GLU A 174 -13.24 -17.03 -16.94
N THR A 175 -14.10 -16.30 -16.22
CA THR A 175 -15.19 -15.51 -16.76
C THR A 175 -14.86 -14.03 -16.95
N ALA A 176 -13.68 -13.59 -16.51
CA ALA A 176 -13.23 -12.21 -16.65
C ALA A 176 -13.22 -11.75 -18.12
N PRO A 177 -13.47 -10.45 -18.39
CA PRO A 177 -13.37 -9.87 -19.72
C PRO A 177 -12.01 -10.16 -20.37
N LEU A 178 -11.98 -10.31 -21.71
CA LEU A 178 -10.73 -10.59 -22.42
C LEU A 178 -9.67 -9.52 -22.17
N ALA A 179 -10.06 -8.26 -22.01
CA ALA A 179 -9.18 -7.15 -21.68
C ALA A 179 -8.44 -7.40 -20.34
N VAL A 180 -9.16 -7.87 -19.30
CA VAL A 180 -8.57 -8.20 -17.99
C VAL A 180 -7.60 -9.38 -18.12
N LYS A 181 -8.00 -10.45 -18.83
CA LYS A 181 -7.12 -11.61 -19.09
C LYS A 181 -5.81 -11.20 -19.76
N ARG A 182 -5.86 -10.28 -20.74
CA ARG A 182 -4.66 -9.74 -21.38
C ARG A 182 -3.87 -8.81 -20.47
N PHE A 183 -4.55 -8.03 -19.64
CA PHE A 183 -3.90 -7.11 -18.70
C PHE A 183 -3.01 -7.85 -17.66
N VAL A 184 -3.40 -9.05 -17.24
CA VAL A 184 -2.62 -9.90 -16.32
C VAL A 184 -1.21 -10.16 -16.87
N ASP A 185 -1.03 -10.37 -18.16
CA ASP A 185 0.28 -10.60 -18.79
C ASP A 185 1.22 -9.37 -18.66
N TYR A 186 0.65 -8.18 -18.39
CA TYR A 186 1.39 -6.92 -18.27
C TYR A 186 1.74 -6.56 -16.83
N LEU A 187 1.24 -7.29 -15.84
CA LEU A 187 1.60 -7.08 -14.43
C LEU A 187 3.11 -7.24 -14.17
N LYS A 188 3.83 -7.95 -15.02
CA LYS A 188 5.29 -8.05 -15.00
C LYS A 188 6.01 -6.71 -15.18
N TYR A 189 5.37 -5.72 -15.82
CA TYR A 189 5.94 -4.38 -16.05
C TYR A 189 5.76 -3.43 -14.87
N ARG A 190 5.24 -3.90 -13.72
CA ARG A 190 5.05 -3.11 -12.51
C ARG A 190 6.35 -2.51 -11.96
N ASN A 191 7.44 -3.26 -12.06
CA ASN A 191 8.75 -2.78 -11.65
C ASN A 191 9.57 -2.28 -12.85
N PRO A 192 10.53 -1.34 -12.67
CA PRO A 192 11.46 -0.98 -13.73
C PRO A 192 12.16 -2.22 -14.27
N VAL A 193 12.27 -2.33 -15.60
CA VAL A 193 13.18 -3.31 -16.20
C VAL A 193 14.59 -2.90 -15.76
N GLN A 194 15.26 -3.81 -15.03
CA GLN A 194 16.68 -3.64 -14.69
C GLN A 194 17.54 -3.66 -15.95
#